data_45e82ff30b53adc8ebc7712240a1d9c0
#
_entry.id   45e82ff30b53adc8ebc7712240a1d9c0
#
_cell.length_a   1.000
_cell.length_b   1.000
_cell.length_c   1.000
_cell.angle_alpha   90.00
_cell.angle_beta   90.00
_cell.angle_gamma   90.00
#
_symmetry.space_group_name_H-M   'P 1'
#
loop_
_entity.id
_entity.type
_entity.pdbx_description
1 polymer ?
#
loop_
_entity_poly.entity_id
_entity_poly.type
_entity_poly.pdbx_seq_one_letter_code
_entity_poly.pdbx_strand_id
1 'polypeptide(L)'
;MSAESRKFEFSPENMERAKAHVAKYPEGRQASAVLALLDLAQRQNGGWVSRQAMTHIAGLLGMAEIRAYEVATFYTMVNLEPVGKYLIQLCRTTTCWLCGSDELRDVCADVLGIGVGESTADGMFTLIEVECLGACVNAPMAQINDDFYEDLSAARLKEILAMLRRGEQPPTGSQSGRQTSAPASGATTLLDSGSA
;
A
#
# COMPACT_ATOMS: atom_id res chain seq x y z
N MET A 1 -14.90 14.66 20.32
CA MET A 1 -14.54 15.67 19.29
C MET A 1 -14.09 14.88 18.11
N SER A 2 -14.87 14.87 17.02
CA SER A 2 -14.58 14.07 15.82
C SER A 2 -13.26 14.51 15.19
N ALA A 3 -12.52 13.56 14.61
CA ALA A 3 -11.24 13.79 13.93
C ALA A 3 -11.35 14.84 12.78
N GLU A 4 -12.55 15.16 12.35
CA GLU A 4 -12.86 16.12 11.28
C GLU A 4 -12.66 17.60 11.63
N SER A 5 -12.42 17.97 12.87
CA SER A 5 -12.33 19.38 13.29
C SER A 5 -10.91 19.96 13.29
N ARG A 6 -9.86 19.17 13.05
CA ARG A 6 -8.49 19.66 13.00
C ARG A 6 -8.12 20.17 11.62
N LYS A 7 -7.74 21.45 11.53
CA LYS A 7 -7.11 22.02 10.33
C LYS A 7 -5.86 21.17 9.99
N PHE A 8 -5.77 20.70 8.75
CA PHE A 8 -4.59 20.00 8.27
C PHE A 8 -3.60 21.02 7.68
N GLU A 9 -2.33 20.88 8.03
CA GLU A 9 -1.21 21.57 7.41
C GLU A 9 -0.04 20.61 7.31
N PHE A 10 0.74 20.69 6.22
CA PHE A 10 1.98 19.93 6.14
C PHE A 10 2.96 20.38 7.22
N SER A 11 3.68 19.42 7.81
CA SER A 11 4.83 19.74 8.65
C SER A 11 5.88 20.53 7.84
N PRO A 12 6.77 21.30 8.48
CA PRO A 12 7.81 22.02 7.75
C PRO A 12 8.62 21.15 6.79
N GLU A 13 8.98 19.95 7.21
CA GLU A 13 9.69 18.97 6.39
C GLU A 13 8.85 18.53 5.18
N ASN A 14 7.58 18.16 5.40
CA ASN A 14 6.70 17.74 4.32
C ASN A 14 6.31 18.90 3.40
N MET A 15 6.28 20.13 3.89
CA MET A 15 6.09 21.30 3.05
C MET A 15 7.25 21.49 2.07
N GLU A 16 8.49 21.28 2.50
CA GLU A 16 9.64 21.31 1.58
C GLU A 16 9.58 20.18 0.54
N ARG A 17 9.20 18.98 0.95
CA ARG A 17 8.97 17.87 0.02
C ARG A 17 7.83 18.17 -0.96
N ALA A 18 6.74 18.77 -0.50
CA ALA A 18 5.62 19.19 -1.34
C ALA A 18 6.07 20.21 -2.40
N LYS A 19 6.84 21.23 -2.01
CA LYS A 19 7.42 22.20 -2.93
C LYS A 19 8.32 21.53 -3.97
N ALA A 20 9.16 20.58 -3.55
CA ALA A 20 10.02 19.82 -4.46
C ALA A 20 9.21 18.98 -5.47
N HIS A 21 8.05 18.42 -5.06
CA HIS A 21 7.15 17.73 -5.99
C HIS A 21 6.51 18.70 -7.00
N VAL A 22 6.05 19.85 -6.54
CA VAL A 22 5.46 20.89 -7.39
C VAL A 22 6.46 21.43 -8.42
N ALA A 23 7.71 21.64 -8.02
CA ALA A 23 8.79 22.15 -8.87
C ALA A 23 9.19 21.20 -10.02
N LYS A 24 8.77 19.93 -10.00
CA LYS A 24 9.00 18.99 -11.12
C LYS A 24 8.15 19.32 -12.35
N TYR A 25 7.12 20.13 -12.20
CA TYR A 25 6.18 20.44 -13.27
C TYR A 25 6.41 21.86 -13.81
N PRO A 26 6.27 22.07 -15.12
CA PRO A 26 6.44 23.37 -15.74
C PRO A 26 5.37 24.38 -15.25
N GLU A 27 5.63 25.66 -15.48
CA GLU A 27 4.70 26.74 -15.12
C GLU A 27 3.28 26.48 -15.69
N GLY A 28 2.26 26.71 -14.88
CA GLY A 28 0.86 26.45 -15.20
C GLY A 28 0.45 24.97 -15.15
N ARG A 29 1.35 24.03 -14.77
CA ARG A 29 1.06 22.60 -14.67
C ARG A 29 1.24 22.02 -13.27
N GLN A 30 1.36 22.87 -12.25
CA GLN A 30 1.61 22.47 -10.86
C GLN A 30 0.51 21.56 -10.27
N ALA A 31 -0.73 21.68 -10.77
CA ALA A 31 -1.84 20.81 -10.39
C ALA A 31 -1.53 19.30 -10.59
N SER A 32 -0.60 18.97 -11.50
CA SER A 32 -0.17 17.58 -11.74
C SER A 32 0.56 16.94 -10.54
N ALA A 33 0.98 17.74 -9.55
CA ALA A 33 1.59 17.23 -8.32
C ALA A 33 0.55 16.67 -7.33
N VAL A 34 -0.76 16.79 -7.60
CA VAL A 34 -1.83 16.45 -6.65
C VAL A 34 -1.69 15.04 -6.07
N LEU A 35 -1.40 14.02 -6.89
CA LEU A 35 -1.29 12.65 -6.41
C LEU A 35 -0.09 12.46 -5.45
N ALA A 36 1.05 13.08 -5.76
CA ALA A 36 2.22 13.04 -4.88
C ALA A 36 1.97 13.77 -3.54
N LEU A 37 1.20 14.86 -3.56
CA LEU A 37 0.83 15.59 -2.34
C LEU A 37 -0.21 14.82 -1.52
N LEU A 38 -1.13 14.10 -2.16
CA LEU A 38 -2.07 13.20 -1.47
C LEU A 38 -1.33 12.06 -0.76
N ASP A 39 -0.35 11.41 -1.41
CA ASP A 39 0.49 10.39 -0.78
C ASP A 39 1.26 10.95 0.43
N LEU A 40 1.85 12.13 0.27
CA LEU A 40 2.57 12.80 1.34
C LEU A 40 1.67 13.14 2.54
N ALA A 41 0.44 13.60 2.27
CA ALA A 41 -0.55 13.88 3.30
C ALA A 41 -1.02 12.60 3.99
N GLN A 42 -1.25 11.53 3.23
CA GLN A 42 -1.62 10.21 3.74
C GLN A 42 -0.58 9.68 4.73
N ARG A 43 0.69 9.73 4.36
CA ARG A 43 1.80 9.32 5.22
C ARG A 43 1.89 10.16 6.50
N GLN A 44 1.69 11.46 6.40
CA GLN A 44 1.69 12.36 7.58
C GLN A 44 0.49 12.13 8.50
N ASN A 45 -0.65 11.74 7.96
CA ASN A 45 -1.92 11.60 8.70
C ASN A 45 -2.20 10.16 9.14
N GLY A 46 -1.19 9.31 9.25
CA GLY A 46 -1.34 7.94 9.75
C GLY A 46 -2.05 7.00 8.77
N GLY A 47 -1.78 7.14 7.47
CA GLY A 47 -2.21 6.20 6.44
C GLY A 47 -3.51 6.57 5.70
N TRP A 48 -4.08 7.75 5.93
CA TRP A 48 -5.31 8.19 5.26
C TRP A 48 -5.33 9.69 4.98
N VAL A 49 -6.18 10.13 4.06
CA VAL A 49 -6.30 11.54 3.65
C VAL A 49 -7.63 12.11 4.13
N SER A 50 -7.58 13.08 5.05
CA SER A 50 -8.77 13.78 5.51
C SER A 50 -9.26 14.80 4.46
N ARG A 51 -10.54 15.21 4.58
CA ARG A 51 -11.10 16.27 3.74
C ARG A 51 -10.31 17.57 3.86
N GLN A 52 -9.86 17.91 5.07
CA GLN A 52 -9.05 19.09 5.33
C GLN A 52 -7.69 19.04 4.64
N ALA A 53 -7.09 17.84 4.54
CA ALA A 53 -5.87 17.64 3.78
C ALA A 53 -6.08 17.89 2.27
N MET A 54 -7.19 17.41 1.71
CA MET A 54 -7.55 17.68 0.31
C MET A 54 -7.76 19.17 0.04
N THR A 55 -8.48 19.86 0.93
CA THR A 55 -8.66 21.32 0.87
C THR A 55 -7.32 22.06 0.92
N HIS A 56 -6.43 21.67 1.83
CA HIS A 56 -5.09 22.26 1.95
C HIS A 56 -4.26 22.06 0.68
N ILE A 57 -4.25 20.84 0.12
CA ILE A 57 -3.55 20.50 -1.12
C ILE A 57 -4.12 21.30 -2.30
N ALA A 58 -5.44 21.40 -2.41
CA ALA A 58 -6.10 22.19 -3.45
C ALA A 58 -5.68 23.66 -3.41
N GLY A 59 -5.62 24.24 -2.21
CA GLY A 59 -5.13 25.61 -2.01
C GLY A 59 -3.67 25.80 -2.42
N LEU A 60 -2.79 24.86 -2.07
CA LEU A 60 -1.38 24.90 -2.46
C LEU A 60 -1.16 24.81 -3.97
N LEU A 61 -2.01 24.07 -4.66
CA LEU A 61 -1.91 23.85 -6.10
C LEU A 61 -2.74 24.84 -6.94
N GLY A 62 -3.48 25.76 -6.29
CA GLY A 62 -4.36 26.70 -6.97
C GLY A 62 -5.48 26.03 -7.76
N MET A 63 -5.98 24.89 -7.29
CA MET A 63 -7.04 24.12 -7.94
C MET A 63 -8.31 24.09 -7.09
N ALA A 64 -9.46 23.84 -7.72
CA ALA A 64 -10.72 23.67 -6.98
C ALA A 64 -10.67 22.43 -6.08
N GLU A 65 -11.22 22.51 -4.86
CA GLU A 65 -11.23 21.39 -3.91
C GLU A 65 -11.82 20.11 -4.48
N ILE A 66 -12.88 20.24 -5.28
CA ILE A 66 -13.53 19.09 -5.93
C ILE A 66 -12.56 18.32 -6.83
N ARG A 67 -11.57 18.98 -7.45
CA ARG A 67 -10.58 18.33 -8.30
C ARG A 67 -9.59 17.49 -7.49
N ALA A 68 -9.18 17.95 -6.31
CA ALA A 68 -8.38 17.15 -5.40
C ALA A 68 -9.17 15.92 -4.89
N TYR A 69 -10.46 16.13 -4.59
CA TYR A 69 -11.37 15.05 -4.19
C TYR A 69 -11.60 14.03 -5.31
N GLU A 70 -11.80 14.44 -6.55
CA GLU A 70 -11.91 13.55 -7.71
C GLU A 70 -10.68 12.64 -7.84
N VAL A 71 -9.48 13.19 -7.72
CA VAL A 71 -8.24 12.40 -7.77
C VAL A 71 -8.17 11.44 -6.59
N ALA A 72 -8.44 11.91 -5.38
CA ALA A 72 -8.39 11.08 -4.18
C ALA A 72 -9.39 9.90 -4.22
N THR A 73 -10.57 10.09 -4.78
CA THR A 73 -11.59 9.03 -4.91
C THR A 73 -11.34 8.11 -6.09
N PHE A 74 -10.64 8.56 -7.11
CA PHE A 74 -10.34 7.76 -8.29
C PHE A 74 -9.19 6.76 -8.02
N TYR A 75 -8.15 7.20 -7.32
CA TYR A 75 -6.96 6.38 -7.06
C TYR A 75 -7.13 5.59 -5.77
N THR A 76 -7.35 4.28 -5.90
CA THR A 76 -7.63 3.37 -4.77
C THR A 76 -6.49 3.24 -3.76
N MET A 77 -5.27 3.68 -4.11
CA MET A 77 -4.16 3.77 -3.16
C MET A 77 -4.32 4.90 -2.13
N VAL A 78 -5.26 5.82 -2.35
CA VAL A 78 -5.59 6.90 -1.41
C VAL A 78 -6.71 6.43 -0.49
N ASN A 79 -6.39 6.25 0.79
CA ASN A 79 -7.36 5.88 1.80
C ASN A 79 -8.11 7.13 2.26
N LEU A 80 -9.43 7.13 2.14
CA LEU A 80 -10.29 8.26 2.54
C LEU A 80 -10.78 8.15 3.99
N GLU A 81 -10.59 6.98 4.60
CA GLU A 81 -10.97 6.68 5.98
C GLU A 81 -9.73 6.19 6.74
N PRO A 82 -9.70 6.32 8.07
CA PRO A 82 -8.62 5.81 8.89
C PRO A 82 -8.38 4.32 8.66
N VAL A 83 -7.12 3.94 8.51
CA VAL A 83 -6.67 2.55 8.39
C VAL A 83 -5.80 2.16 9.59
N GLY A 84 -5.63 0.87 9.80
CA GLY A 84 -4.72 0.34 10.81
C GLY A 84 -3.24 0.65 10.51
N LYS A 85 -2.39 0.46 11.50
CA LYS A 85 -0.93 0.60 11.35
C LYS A 85 -0.37 -0.23 10.19
N TYR A 86 -0.96 -1.41 9.96
CA TYR A 86 -0.63 -2.31 8.86
C TYR A 86 -1.85 -2.48 7.96
N LEU A 87 -1.80 -1.89 6.77
CA LEU A 87 -2.81 -2.07 5.73
C LEU A 87 -2.44 -3.30 4.90
N ILE A 88 -3.21 -4.37 5.04
CA ILE A 88 -3.03 -5.61 4.31
C ILE A 88 -3.88 -5.54 3.05
N GLN A 89 -3.23 -5.61 1.90
CA GLN A 89 -3.83 -5.55 0.57
C GLN A 89 -3.64 -6.90 -0.11
N LEU A 90 -4.69 -7.73 -0.13
CA LEU A 90 -4.66 -9.05 -0.78
C LEU A 90 -4.99 -8.94 -2.25
N CYS A 91 -4.09 -9.40 -3.10
CA CYS A 91 -4.37 -9.53 -4.52
C CYS A 91 -5.36 -10.67 -4.77
N ARG A 92 -6.49 -10.36 -5.45
CA ARG A 92 -7.59 -11.31 -5.73
C ARG A 92 -7.78 -11.60 -7.21
N THR A 93 -6.89 -11.11 -8.08
CA THR A 93 -7.01 -11.38 -9.53
C THR A 93 -6.64 -12.82 -9.87
N THR A 94 -6.96 -13.22 -11.09
CA THR A 94 -7.00 -14.61 -11.55
C THR A 94 -5.80 -15.46 -11.11
N THR A 95 -4.57 -14.94 -11.29
CA THR A 95 -3.36 -15.72 -10.95
C THR A 95 -3.27 -15.98 -9.45
N CYS A 96 -3.47 -14.95 -8.61
CA CYS A 96 -3.43 -15.10 -7.16
C CYS A 96 -4.59 -15.99 -6.68
N TRP A 97 -5.76 -15.85 -7.27
CA TRP A 97 -6.90 -16.70 -6.95
C TRP A 97 -6.64 -18.17 -7.26
N LEU A 98 -6.10 -18.49 -8.45
CA LEU A 98 -5.71 -19.86 -8.82
C LEU A 98 -4.60 -20.42 -7.92
N CYS A 99 -3.74 -19.55 -7.38
CA CYS A 99 -2.66 -19.94 -6.47
C CYS A 99 -3.04 -19.92 -4.99
N GLY A 100 -4.32 -19.71 -4.64
CA GLY A 100 -4.82 -19.87 -3.27
C GLY A 100 -4.97 -18.58 -2.47
N SER A 101 -5.21 -17.42 -3.13
CA SER A 101 -5.45 -16.17 -2.37
C SER A 101 -6.70 -16.22 -1.48
N ASP A 102 -7.67 -17.10 -1.76
CA ASP A 102 -8.82 -17.33 -0.88
C ASP A 102 -8.39 -17.88 0.49
N GLU A 103 -7.41 -18.80 0.53
CA GLU A 103 -6.85 -19.30 1.78
C GLU A 103 -6.15 -18.18 2.57
N LEU A 104 -5.47 -17.26 1.88
CA LEU A 104 -4.83 -16.11 2.55
C LEU A 104 -5.86 -15.17 3.18
N ARG A 105 -6.98 -14.93 2.50
CA ARG A 105 -8.09 -14.16 3.06
C ARG A 105 -8.66 -14.83 4.31
N ASP A 106 -8.90 -16.14 4.23
CA ASP A 106 -9.47 -16.91 5.34
C ASP A 106 -8.49 -16.90 6.55
N VAL A 107 -7.19 -16.99 6.30
CA VAL A 107 -6.16 -16.79 7.35
C VAL A 107 -6.26 -15.42 8.01
N CYS A 108 -6.43 -14.35 7.23
CA CYS A 108 -6.58 -13.01 7.79
C CYS A 108 -7.85 -12.93 8.66
N ALA A 109 -8.97 -13.45 8.18
CA ALA A 109 -10.22 -13.48 8.94
C ALA A 109 -10.07 -14.25 10.26
N ASP A 110 -9.48 -15.44 10.22
CA ASP A 110 -9.28 -16.29 11.39
C ASP A 110 -8.32 -15.68 12.43
N VAL A 111 -7.18 -15.14 11.97
CA VAL A 111 -6.12 -14.64 12.86
C VAL A 111 -6.42 -13.24 13.41
N LEU A 112 -7.03 -12.38 12.60
CA LEU A 112 -7.28 -11.00 12.95
C LEU A 112 -8.71 -10.77 13.47
N GLY A 113 -9.65 -11.68 13.17
CA GLY A 113 -11.05 -11.56 13.55
C GLY A 113 -11.80 -10.45 12.81
N ILE A 114 -11.37 -10.13 11.59
CA ILE A 114 -11.96 -9.07 10.75
C ILE A 114 -12.25 -9.58 9.35
N GLY A 115 -13.28 -9.02 8.73
CA GLY A 115 -13.59 -9.22 7.32
C GLY A 115 -12.87 -8.23 6.41
N VAL A 116 -13.06 -8.43 5.09
CA VAL A 116 -12.56 -7.48 4.08
C VAL A 116 -13.23 -6.12 4.24
N GLY A 117 -12.44 -5.06 4.22
CA GLY A 117 -12.88 -3.69 4.46
C GLY A 117 -12.90 -3.29 5.94
N GLU A 118 -12.52 -4.17 6.85
CA GLU A 118 -12.56 -3.92 8.28
C GLU A 118 -11.17 -3.71 8.89
N SER A 119 -11.17 -3.06 10.04
CA SER A 119 -9.97 -2.84 10.87
C SER A 119 -10.13 -3.51 12.23
N THR A 120 -9.01 -4.03 12.76
CA THR A 120 -8.99 -4.56 14.13
C THR A 120 -9.28 -3.46 15.17
N ALA A 121 -9.96 -3.82 16.25
CA ALA A 121 -10.37 -2.87 17.29
C ALA A 121 -9.17 -2.14 17.96
N ASP A 122 -8.00 -2.74 17.93
CA ASP A 122 -6.75 -2.17 18.43
C ASP A 122 -6.08 -1.21 17.42
N GLY A 123 -6.64 -1.04 16.21
CA GLY A 123 -6.09 -0.21 15.15
C GLY A 123 -4.79 -0.73 14.55
N MET A 124 -4.44 -1.98 14.79
CA MET A 124 -3.18 -2.54 14.26
C MET A 124 -3.28 -2.94 12.79
N PHE A 125 -4.37 -3.57 12.37
CA PHE A 125 -4.52 -4.10 11.03
C PHE A 125 -5.80 -3.62 10.36
N THR A 126 -5.71 -3.38 9.07
CA THR A 126 -6.86 -3.22 8.15
C THR A 126 -6.68 -4.21 7.01
N LEU A 127 -7.75 -4.93 6.65
CA LEU A 127 -7.75 -5.89 5.55
C LEU A 127 -8.56 -5.35 4.38
N ILE A 128 -7.95 -5.26 3.21
CA ILE A 128 -8.66 -4.96 1.95
C ILE A 128 -8.25 -5.95 0.85
N GLU A 129 -9.14 -6.15 -0.10
CA GLU A 129 -8.84 -6.83 -1.35
C GLU A 129 -8.55 -5.80 -2.44
N VAL A 130 -7.56 -6.10 -3.26
CA VAL A 130 -7.13 -5.22 -4.35
C VAL A 130 -7.00 -5.97 -5.66
N GLU A 131 -6.99 -5.21 -6.75
CA GLU A 131 -6.67 -5.70 -8.08
C GLU A 131 -5.18 -6.08 -8.20
N CYS A 132 -4.77 -6.54 -9.38
CA CYS A 132 -3.44 -7.06 -9.61
C CYS A 132 -2.34 -6.07 -9.24
N LEU A 133 -1.47 -6.49 -8.32
CA LEU A 133 -0.30 -5.73 -7.87
C LEU A 133 0.95 -5.96 -8.74
N GLY A 134 0.82 -6.75 -9.82
CA GLY A 134 1.89 -6.91 -10.82
C GLY A 134 2.90 -8.02 -10.52
N ALA A 135 2.83 -8.71 -9.37
CA ALA A 135 3.75 -9.79 -9.00
C ALA A 135 3.21 -11.20 -9.32
N CYS A 136 2.51 -11.37 -10.45
CA CYS A 136 1.83 -12.62 -10.82
C CYS A 136 2.74 -13.85 -10.90
N VAL A 137 4.03 -13.65 -11.23
CA VAL A 137 5.03 -14.74 -11.28
C VAL A 137 5.24 -15.36 -9.89
N ASN A 138 5.05 -14.58 -8.84
CA ASN A 138 5.25 -14.96 -7.44
C ASN A 138 3.92 -15.05 -6.67
N ALA A 139 2.84 -15.41 -7.37
CA ALA A 139 1.52 -15.58 -6.75
C ALA A 139 1.47 -16.82 -5.83
N PRO A 140 0.65 -16.79 -4.75
CA PRO A 140 -0.19 -15.66 -4.33
C PRO A 140 0.60 -14.64 -3.52
N MET A 141 0.14 -13.40 -3.49
CA MET A 141 0.86 -12.32 -2.83
C MET A 141 -0.06 -11.31 -2.14
N ALA A 142 0.52 -10.58 -1.21
CA ALA A 142 -0.08 -9.44 -0.54
C ALA A 142 0.90 -8.26 -0.50
N GLN A 143 0.37 -7.04 -0.50
CA GLN A 143 1.12 -5.87 -0.09
C GLN A 143 0.71 -5.50 1.34
N ILE A 144 1.68 -5.28 2.21
CA ILE A 144 1.44 -4.76 3.57
C ILE A 144 2.16 -3.43 3.68
N ASN A 145 1.41 -2.34 3.76
CA ASN A 145 1.90 -0.97 3.60
C ASN A 145 2.66 -0.79 2.28
N ASP A 146 3.97 -0.54 2.31
CA ASP A 146 4.80 -0.34 1.12
C ASP A 146 5.49 -1.62 0.63
N ASP A 147 5.42 -2.72 1.39
CA ASP A 147 6.20 -3.92 1.15
C ASP A 147 5.37 -5.04 0.50
N PHE A 148 5.97 -5.72 -0.48
CA PHE A 148 5.40 -6.91 -1.10
C PHE A 148 5.86 -8.16 -0.36
N TYR A 149 4.92 -9.07 -0.13
CA TYR A 149 5.13 -10.42 0.38
C TYR A 149 4.58 -11.40 -0.65
N GLU A 150 5.46 -12.15 -1.26
CA GLU A 150 5.21 -12.93 -2.46
C GLU A 150 5.43 -14.42 -2.18
N ASP A 151 4.93 -15.32 -3.09
CA ASP A 151 5.00 -16.77 -2.90
C ASP A 151 4.43 -17.19 -1.53
N LEU A 152 3.33 -16.56 -1.11
CA LEU A 152 2.75 -16.76 0.21
C LEU A 152 2.08 -18.14 0.34
N SER A 153 2.27 -18.75 1.49
CA SER A 153 1.40 -19.84 1.99
C SER A 153 0.58 -19.35 3.17
N ALA A 154 -0.52 -20.05 3.48
CA ALA A 154 -1.33 -19.80 4.66
C ALA A 154 -0.50 -19.80 5.96
N ALA A 155 0.43 -20.76 6.11
CA ALA A 155 1.32 -20.85 7.26
C ALA A 155 2.25 -19.62 7.35
N ARG A 156 2.84 -19.23 6.21
CA ARG A 156 3.77 -18.10 6.19
C ARG A 156 3.08 -16.76 6.46
N LEU A 157 1.86 -16.57 5.95
CA LEU A 157 1.08 -15.37 6.27
C LEU A 157 0.77 -15.29 7.77
N LYS A 158 0.39 -16.40 8.42
CA LYS A 158 0.19 -16.44 9.88
C LYS A 158 1.43 -15.98 10.66
N GLU A 159 2.62 -16.46 10.25
CA GLU A 159 3.89 -16.03 10.85
C GLU A 159 4.15 -14.53 10.66
N ILE A 160 3.96 -14.02 9.44
CA ILE A 160 4.11 -12.60 9.12
C ILE A 160 3.20 -11.75 10.00
N LEU A 161 1.91 -12.09 10.10
CA LEU A 161 0.96 -11.36 10.96
C LEU A 161 1.36 -11.39 12.44
N ALA A 162 1.87 -12.54 12.91
CA ALA A 162 2.37 -12.66 14.28
C ALA A 162 3.62 -11.80 14.53
N MET A 163 4.55 -11.73 13.57
CA MET A 163 5.74 -10.87 13.66
C MET A 163 5.35 -9.41 13.70
N LEU A 164 4.48 -8.96 12.79
CA LEU A 164 3.99 -7.57 12.73
C LEU A 164 3.27 -7.18 14.04
N ARG A 165 2.49 -8.10 14.63
CA ARG A 165 1.82 -7.86 15.93
C ARG A 165 2.82 -7.64 17.06
N ARG A 166 4.00 -8.28 17.01
CA ARG A 166 5.11 -8.03 17.95
C ARG A 166 5.96 -6.82 17.61
N GLY A 167 5.67 -6.12 16.50
CA GLY A 167 6.46 -5.00 16.00
C GLY A 167 7.76 -5.39 15.30
N GLU A 168 7.91 -6.67 14.96
CA GLU A 168 9.02 -7.18 14.18
C GLU A 168 8.78 -6.93 12.67
N GLN A 169 9.86 -6.72 11.91
CA GLN A 169 9.79 -6.54 10.47
C GLN A 169 10.03 -7.91 9.76
N PRO A 170 9.01 -8.51 9.13
CA PRO A 170 9.21 -9.72 8.36
C PRO A 170 10.08 -9.46 7.12
N PRO A 171 10.84 -10.45 6.62
CA PRO A 171 11.56 -10.32 5.36
C PRO A 171 10.56 -10.12 4.21
N THR A 172 10.83 -9.12 3.36
CA THR A 172 10.00 -8.76 2.20
C THR A 172 10.32 -9.62 0.98
N GLY A 173 9.48 -9.53 -0.07
CA GLY A 173 9.64 -10.28 -1.31
C GLY A 173 9.21 -11.74 -1.20
N SER A 174 9.88 -12.61 -1.97
CA SER A 174 9.55 -14.03 -2.02
C SER A 174 9.73 -14.73 -0.68
N GLN A 175 8.69 -15.41 -0.21
CA GLN A 175 8.69 -16.19 1.02
C GLN A 175 9.11 -17.64 0.81
N SER A 176 9.37 -18.03 -0.45
CA SER A 176 9.87 -19.37 -0.82
C SER A 176 11.40 -19.44 -0.99
N GLY A 177 12.12 -18.31 -0.79
CA GLY A 177 13.56 -18.23 -0.97
C GLY A 177 14.00 -18.06 -2.43
N ARG A 178 13.08 -17.82 -3.34
CA ARG A 178 13.37 -17.52 -4.75
C ARG A 178 14.01 -16.13 -4.88
N GLN A 179 14.95 -15.98 -5.79
CA GLN A 179 15.55 -14.69 -6.12
C GLN A 179 14.60 -13.88 -7.01
N THR A 180 13.97 -12.86 -6.44
CA THR A 180 12.98 -12.01 -7.15
C THR A 180 11.95 -12.87 -7.90
N SER A 181 11.76 -12.68 -9.21
CA SER A 181 10.87 -13.47 -10.08
C SER A 181 11.59 -14.58 -10.87
N ALA A 182 12.78 -15.00 -10.44
CA ALA A 182 13.48 -16.13 -11.06
C ALA A 182 12.64 -17.44 -10.92
N PRO A 183 12.82 -18.40 -11.85
CA PRO A 183 12.14 -19.69 -11.71
C PRO A 183 12.41 -20.33 -10.35
N ALA A 184 11.39 -20.96 -9.74
CA ALA A 184 11.53 -21.62 -8.43
C ALA A 184 12.55 -22.77 -8.47
N SER A 185 12.76 -23.38 -9.66
CA SER A 185 13.79 -24.40 -9.91
C SER A 185 15.21 -23.85 -10.14
N GLY A 186 15.40 -22.55 -10.00
CA GLY A 186 16.65 -21.86 -10.33
C GLY A 186 16.76 -21.48 -11.80
N ALA A 187 17.92 -20.95 -12.21
CA ALA A 187 18.17 -20.55 -13.58
C ALA A 187 18.07 -21.75 -14.55
N THR A 188 17.40 -21.53 -15.69
CA THR A 188 17.18 -22.57 -16.71
C THR A 188 17.87 -22.26 -18.05
N THR A 189 18.49 -21.08 -18.18
CA THR A 189 19.17 -20.61 -19.38
C THR A 189 20.56 -20.08 -19.05
N LEU A 190 21.45 -20.13 -20.01
CA LEU A 190 22.86 -19.65 -19.89
C LEU A 190 23.63 -20.32 -18.74
N LEU A 191 23.31 -21.56 -18.39
CA LEU A 191 23.97 -22.30 -17.31
C LEU A 191 25.41 -22.70 -17.65
N ASP A 192 25.74 -22.82 -18.93
CA ASP A 192 27.05 -23.30 -19.44
C ASP A 192 28.01 -22.18 -19.83
N SER A 193 27.74 -20.91 -19.47
CA SER A 193 28.66 -19.79 -19.79
C SER A 193 29.94 -19.73 -18.96
N GLY A 194 30.29 -20.82 -18.26
CA GLY A 194 31.42 -20.94 -17.35
C GLY A 194 32.69 -21.56 -17.94
N SER A 195 32.82 -21.67 -19.27
CA SER A 195 34.06 -22.15 -19.90
C SER A 195 34.32 -21.42 -21.24
N ALA A 196 34.80 -20.20 -21.15
CA ALA A 196 35.55 -19.54 -22.21
C ALA A 196 36.74 -18.79 -21.63
#